data_a12dcbba0506b82d6804dcef7c52e51f
#
_entry.id   a12dcbba0506b82d6804dcef7c52e51f
#
_cell.length_a   1.000
_cell.length_b   1.000
_cell.length_c   1.000
_cell.angle_alpha   90.00
_cell.angle_beta   90.00
_cell.angle_gamma   90.00
#
_symmetry.space_group_name_H-M   'P 1'
#
loop_
_entity.id
_entity.type
_entity.pdbx_description
1 polymer ?
#
loop_
_entity_poly.entity_id
_entity_poly.type
_entity_poly.pdbx_seq_one_letter_code
_entity_poly.pdbx_strand_id
1 'polypeptide(L)'
;MTKKQKKMLWRIVITAVMLIALHFLPITGIAQLIAYLAAYAVIGYDILRKAGKGIANGQPFDENFLMALATLGAFFLAIWTKSGDYVEGIAVMLFYQIGELSQSYAVGKSRRNISALMDIRPDYANIETDGKLEQVDPDEVAVGSVIVVQPGEKVPLDGIIVEGEASLNTSALTGESLPRDVKTGDEIISGCINMNGVLKIRTTKEFGESTVSKILDLVENASSRKSRSEAFISRFAKVYTPSVCGAALVLGIAVPLLRLAFGAAPNWTDWIYRALTFLVVSCPCALVISIPLSFFAGIGGASHEGILIKGSNYLEALSDAKYLVFDKTGTLTQGVFEVTGVHHSTLEEAELLEYAALAECASSHPISKSLQKAYGKEIDRSRVSDIEEISGHGITAVVDGHTVAAGNAKLMKKLGIEAVECHSVGTIIHMAIDGQYAGHIVISDVPKPHAKEAIAALKKCGVKKTVMLTGDTKRVAEQVAAELGVDEVRSELLPGDKVTEVEKLLAAKGPHEKLAFVGDGINDAPVLTRADIGIAMGAMGSDAAIEAADVVLMDDDPKQIVKAIRISRKCIGIVKQNIVFSLIVKFGCLALVAAGIADMWAAIFADVGVMILAVLNAIRALRYKE
;
A
#
# COMPACT_ATOMS: atom_id res chain seq x y z
N MET A 1 23.86 -13.12 -0.22
CA MET A 1 24.14 -13.17 -1.69
C MET A 1 23.59 -14.46 -2.27
N THR A 2 22.85 -14.36 -3.37
CA THR A 2 22.31 -15.51 -4.12
C THR A 2 23.43 -16.27 -4.86
N LYS A 3 23.16 -17.54 -5.28
CA LYS A 3 24.13 -18.31 -6.10
C LYS A 3 24.54 -17.56 -7.36
N LYS A 4 23.61 -16.81 -8.00
CA LYS A 4 23.86 -15.98 -9.18
C LYS A 4 24.81 -14.82 -8.88
N GLN A 5 24.58 -14.10 -7.76
CA GLN A 5 25.44 -12.99 -7.33
C GLN A 5 26.85 -13.46 -6.97
N LYS A 6 27.00 -14.61 -6.31
CA LYS A 6 28.33 -15.20 -6.03
C LYS A 6 29.07 -15.53 -7.31
N LYS A 7 28.40 -16.11 -8.33
CA LYS A 7 29.01 -16.41 -9.63
C LYS A 7 29.48 -15.13 -10.34
N MET A 8 28.68 -14.06 -10.29
CA MET A 8 29.04 -12.76 -10.86
C MET A 8 30.25 -12.15 -10.14
N LEU A 9 30.28 -12.18 -8.82
CA LEU A 9 31.41 -11.71 -8.02
C LEU A 9 32.71 -12.43 -8.38
N TRP A 10 32.68 -13.77 -8.48
CA TRP A 10 33.86 -14.54 -8.88
C TRP A 10 34.38 -14.16 -10.27
N ARG A 11 33.48 -13.92 -11.24
CA ARG A 11 33.88 -13.47 -12.59
C ARG A 11 34.53 -12.10 -12.55
N ILE A 12 34.01 -11.16 -11.77
CA ILE A 12 34.59 -9.83 -11.54
C ILE A 12 36.02 -9.97 -10.98
N VAL A 13 36.16 -10.77 -9.90
CA VAL A 13 37.46 -10.96 -9.24
C VAL A 13 38.49 -11.63 -10.21
N ILE A 14 38.08 -12.70 -10.90
CA ILE A 14 38.95 -13.41 -11.85
C ILE A 14 39.40 -12.44 -12.96
N THR A 15 38.48 -11.66 -13.53
CA THR A 15 38.83 -10.72 -14.61
C THR A 15 39.73 -9.59 -14.11
N ALA A 16 39.49 -9.06 -12.88
CA ALA A 16 40.37 -8.05 -12.29
C ALA A 16 41.77 -8.59 -12.06
N VAL A 17 41.93 -9.81 -11.56
CA VAL A 17 43.22 -10.48 -11.39
C VAL A 17 43.90 -10.71 -12.73
N MET A 18 43.13 -11.14 -13.75
CA MET A 18 43.67 -11.31 -15.11
C MET A 18 44.17 -9.98 -15.68
N LEU A 19 43.43 -8.88 -15.52
CA LEU A 19 43.88 -7.55 -16.01
C LEU A 19 45.16 -7.10 -15.32
N ILE A 20 45.23 -7.26 -13.99
CA ILE A 20 46.48 -6.93 -13.25
C ILE A 20 47.64 -7.79 -13.73
N ALA A 21 47.45 -9.09 -13.88
CA ALA A 21 48.48 -10.00 -14.36
C ALA A 21 48.96 -9.63 -15.78
N LEU A 22 48.04 -9.34 -16.69
CA LEU A 22 48.33 -8.95 -18.06
C LEU A 22 49.04 -7.60 -18.15
N HIS A 23 48.83 -6.69 -17.21
CA HIS A 23 49.53 -5.42 -17.17
C HIS A 23 51.03 -5.57 -16.85
N PHE A 24 51.39 -6.57 -16.01
CA PHE A 24 52.80 -6.83 -15.65
C PHE A 24 53.52 -7.81 -16.57
N LEU A 25 52.80 -8.52 -17.45
CA LEU A 25 53.39 -9.48 -18.39
C LEU A 25 53.81 -8.76 -19.68
N PRO A 26 55.06 -8.89 -20.13
CA PRO A 26 55.58 -8.26 -21.36
C PRO A 26 55.10 -9.04 -22.60
N ILE A 27 53.79 -9.19 -22.77
CA ILE A 27 53.19 -9.87 -23.93
C ILE A 27 52.85 -8.83 -24.98
N THR A 28 53.24 -9.05 -26.23
CA THR A 28 52.97 -8.14 -27.36
C THR A 28 52.34 -8.86 -28.54
N GLY A 29 51.70 -8.13 -29.45
CA GLY A 29 51.14 -8.63 -30.69
C GLY A 29 49.90 -9.51 -30.54
N ILE A 30 49.80 -10.59 -31.30
CA ILE A 30 48.63 -11.48 -31.36
C ILE A 30 48.39 -12.19 -30.02
N ALA A 31 49.47 -12.55 -29.30
CA ALA A 31 49.36 -13.21 -28.00
C ALA A 31 48.70 -12.30 -26.96
N GLN A 32 49.02 -11.01 -26.98
CA GLN A 32 48.38 -9.98 -26.17
C GLN A 32 46.88 -9.88 -26.47
N LEU A 33 46.50 -9.78 -27.75
CA LEU A 33 45.10 -9.73 -28.17
C LEU A 33 44.31 -10.95 -27.70
N ILE A 34 44.85 -12.17 -27.86
CA ILE A 34 44.16 -13.40 -27.42
C ILE A 34 43.98 -13.41 -25.88
N ALA A 35 44.99 -13.00 -25.11
CA ALA A 35 44.91 -12.96 -23.66
C ALA A 35 43.84 -11.97 -23.14
N TYR A 36 43.77 -10.77 -23.74
CA TYR A 36 42.74 -9.79 -23.41
C TYR A 36 41.35 -10.22 -23.88
N LEU A 37 41.20 -10.86 -25.05
CA LEU A 37 39.94 -11.45 -25.50
C LEU A 37 39.46 -12.57 -24.59
N ALA A 38 40.36 -13.38 -24.02
CA ALA A 38 40.01 -14.38 -23.04
C ALA A 38 39.43 -13.71 -21.73
N ALA A 39 40.08 -12.65 -21.24
CA ALA A 39 39.60 -11.89 -20.10
C ALA A 39 38.22 -11.22 -20.39
N TYR A 40 38.06 -10.66 -21.60
CA TYR A 40 36.78 -10.10 -22.04
C TYR A 40 35.66 -11.17 -22.12
N ALA A 41 35.96 -12.36 -22.63
CA ALA A 41 35.01 -13.45 -22.70
C ALA A 41 34.55 -13.90 -21.30
N VAL A 42 35.43 -13.92 -20.30
CA VAL A 42 35.08 -14.27 -18.93
C VAL A 42 34.09 -13.27 -18.34
N ILE A 43 34.31 -11.97 -18.52
CA ILE A 43 33.46 -10.92 -17.92
C ILE A 43 32.20 -10.65 -18.76
N GLY A 44 32.28 -10.68 -20.08
CA GLY A 44 31.26 -10.24 -21.03
C GLY A 44 30.30 -11.32 -21.52
N TYR A 45 30.58 -12.61 -21.27
CA TYR A 45 29.83 -13.74 -21.85
C TYR A 45 28.30 -13.61 -21.70
N ASP A 46 27.81 -13.25 -20.54
CA ASP A 46 26.38 -13.14 -20.28
C ASP A 46 25.73 -11.93 -20.97
N ILE A 47 26.47 -10.81 -21.04
CA ILE A 47 26.04 -9.60 -21.75
C ILE A 47 25.96 -9.87 -23.25
N LEU A 48 27.00 -10.46 -23.85
CA LEU A 48 27.01 -10.84 -25.24
C LEU A 48 25.89 -11.82 -25.59
N ARG A 49 25.64 -12.81 -24.73
CA ARG A 49 24.55 -13.76 -24.90
C ARG A 49 23.16 -13.10 -24.81
N LYS A 50 22.96 -12.15 -23.87
CA LYS A 50 21.73 -11.40 -23.77
C LYS A 50 21.52 -10.49 -24.98
N ALA A 51 22.56 -9.76 -25.40
CA ALA A 51 22.53 -8.91 -26.59
C ALA A 51 22.14 -9.72 -27.84
N GLY A 52 22.77 -10.90 -28.06
CA GLY A 52 22.42 -11.79 -29.16
C GLY A 52 20.97 -12.28 -29.11
N LYS A 53 20.45 -12.63 -27.92
CA LYS A 53 19.05 -12.99 -27.75
C LYS A 53 18.12 -11.81 -28.00
N GLY A 54 18.48 -10.59 -27.57
CA GLY A 54 17.71 -9.37 -27.82
C GLY A 54 17.54 -9.12 -29.32
N ILE A 55 18.62 -9.23 -30.09
CA ILE A 55 18.58 -9.11 -31.55
C ILE A 55 17.69 -10.20 -32.18
N ALA A 56 17.82 -11.45 -31.74
CA ALA A 56 17.04 -12.57 -32.26
C ALA A 56 15.53 -12.41 -31.95
N ASN A 57 15.17 -11.77 -30.86
CA ASN A 57 13.79 -11.49 -30.45
C ASN A 57 13.22 -10.17 -31.00
N GLY A 58 13.92 -9.49 -31.93
CA GLY A 58 13.45 -8.24 -32.52
C GLY A 58 13.55 -7.01 -31.60
N GLN A 59 14.34 -7.08 -30.54
CA GLN A 59 14.60 -5.99 -29.61
C GLN A 59 16.12 -5.63 -29.63
N PRO A 60 16.64 -5.07 -30.73
CA PRO A 60 18.08 -4.86 -30.90
C PRO A 60 18.66 -3.70 -30.09
N PHE A 61 17.81 -2.82 -29.53
CA PHE A 61 18.24 -1.60 -28.81
C PHE A 61 18.07 -1.73 -27.31
N ASP A 62 18.49 -2.86 -26.72
CA ASP A 62 18.55 -3.01 -25.26
C ASP A 62 19.92 -2.53 -24.70
N GLU A 63 20.00 -2.39 -23.39
CA GLU A 63 21.21 -1.98 -22.68
C GLU A 63 22.38 -2.94 -22.89
N ASN A 64 22.12 -4.25 -23.00
CA ASN A 64 23.15 -5.26 -23.22
C ASN A 64 23.75 -5.13 -24.62
N PHE A 65 22.92 -4.81 -25.62
CA PHE A 65 23.39 -4.54 -26.98
C PHE A 65 24.29 -3.32 -27.04
N LEU A 66 23.88 -2.20 -26.39
CA LEU A 66 24.68 -0.98 -26.36
C LEU A 66 26.05 -1.21 -25.72
N MET A 67 26.08 -1.94 -24.59
CA MET A 67 27.31 -2.29 -23.89
C MET A 67 28.20 -3.22 -24.74
N ALA A 68 27.60 -4.23 -25.36
CA ALA A 68 28.35 -5.13 -26.28
C ALA A 68 28.92 -4.37 -27.45
N LEU A 69 28.15 -3.51 -28.11
CA LEU A 69 28.57 -2.70 -29.24
C LEU A 69 29.73 -1.75 -28.85
N ALA A 70 29.62 -1.07 -27.74
CA ALA A 70 30.62 -0.11 -27.28
C ALA A 70 31.94 -0.80 -26.89
N THR A 71 31.88 -1.91 -26.17
CA THR A 71 33.08 -2.63 -25.72
C THR A 71 33.76 -3.39 -26.86
N LEU A 72 33.01 -4.01 -27.78
CA LEU A 72 33.57 -4.59 -29.02
C LEU A 72 34.14 -3.51 -29.94
N GLY A 73 33.49 -2.34 -30.02
CA GLY A 73 33.95 -1.18 -30.73
C GLY A 73 35.31 -0.67 -30.21
N ALA A 74 35.48 -0.65 -28.86
CA ALA A 74 36.77 -0.28 -28.24
C ALA A 74 37.88 -1.26 -28.62
N PHE A 75 37.61 -2.57 -28.63
CA PHE A 75 38.55 -3.57 -29.14
C PHE A 75 38.89 -3.35 -30.63
N PHE A 76 37.90 -3.12 -31.48
CA PHE A 76 38.09 -2.83 -32.89
C PHE A 76 38.95 -1.59 -33.09
N LEU A 77 38.70 -0.53 -32.31
CA LEU A 77 39.47 0.71 -32.36
C LEU A 77 40.95 0.47 -31.98
N ALA A 78 41.20 -0.29 -30.92
CA ALA A 78 42.54 -0.65 -30.46
C ALA A 78 43.30 -1.47 -31.51
N ILE A 79 42.63 -2.37 -32.22
CA ILE A 79 43.22 -3.13 -33.36
C ILE A 79 43.50 -2.21 -34.55
N TRP A 80 42.55 -1.34 -34.90
CA TRP A 80 42.67 -0.42 -36.03
C TRP A 80 43.83 0.56 -35.86
N THR A 81 43.97 1.13 -34.66
CA THR A 81 45.02 2.09 -34.34
C THR A 81 46.37 1.43 -34.02
N LYS A 82 46.38 0.10 -33.87
CA LYS A 82 47.56 -0.67 -33.40
C LYS A 82 48.08 -0.18 -32.05
N SER A 83 47.19 0.45 -31.21
CA SER A 83 47.60 0.99 -29.92
C SER A 83 47.92 -0.12 -28.92
N GLY A 84 47.32 -1.31 -29.06
CA GLY A 84 47.42 -2.40 -28.08
C GLY A 84 46.69 -2.13 -26.80
N ASP A 85 45.88 -1.09 -26.75
CA ASP A 85 45.14 -0.66 -25.53
C ASP A 85 43.79 -1.36 -25.44
N TYR A 86 43.83 -2.67 -25.17
CA TYR A 86 42.62 -3.52 -25.00
C TYR A 86 42.00 -3.42 -23.62
N VAL A 87 42.66 -2.72 -22.67
CA VAL A 87 42.26 -2.61 -21.28
C VAL A 87 40.90 -1.90 -21.16
N GLU A 88 40.68 -0.83 -21.95
CA GLU A 88 39.48 -0.02 -21.88
C GLU A 88 38.18 -0.82 -22.07
N GLY A 89 38.10 -1.64 -23.13
CA GLY A 89 36.87 -2.43 -23.38
C GLY A 89 36.55 -3.43 -22.27
N ILE A 90 37.59 -4.03 -21.65
CA ILE A 90 37.40 -4.96 -20.53
C ILE A 90 37.04 -4.20 -19.25
N ALA A 91 37.68 -3.09 -19.01
CA ALA A 91 37.44 -2.27 -17.83
C ALA A 91 36.00 -1.71 -17.82
N VAL A 92 35.53 -1.23 -18.97
CA VAL A 92 34.11 -0.83 -19.14
C VAL A 92 33.16 -1.96 -18.75
N MET A 93 33.40 -3.16 -19.28
CA MET A 93 32.58 -4.33 -18.98
C MET A 93 32.68 -4.75 -17.50
N LEU A 94 33.88 -4.62 -16.91
CA LEU A 94 34.14 -4.91 -15.51
C LEU A 94 33.36 -3.97 -14.59
N PHE A 95 33.43 -2.65 -14.84
CA PHE A 95 32.68 -1.66 -14.06
C PHE A 95 31.18 -1.81 -14.24
N TYR A 96 30.71 -2.10 -15.44
CA TYR A 96 29.32 -2.42 -15.69
C TYR A 96 28.85 -3.62 -14.84
N GLN A 97 29.63 -4.71 -14.81
CA GLN A 97 29.33 -5.88 -14.02
C GLN A 97 29.37 -5.60 -12.49
N ILE A 98 30.28 -4.73 -12.03
CA ILE A 98 30.30 -4.26 -10.63
C ILE A 98 29.02 -3.48 -10.34
N GLY A 99 28.59 -2.62 -11.25
CA GLY A 99 27.32 -1.89 -11.15
C GLY A 99 26.11 -2.82 -11.05
N GLU A 100 26.01 -3.78 -11.96
CA GLU A 100 24.97 -4.83 -11.99
C GLU A 100 24.93 -5.66 -10.69
N LEU A 101 26.12 -6.04 -10.17
CA LEU A 101 26.23 -6.78 -8.91
C LEU A 101 25.74 -5.93 -7.72
N SER A 102 26.21 -4.68 -7.64
CA SER A 102 25.84 -3.73 -6.59
C SER A 102 24.33 -3.46 -6.59
N GLN A 103 23.75 -3.26 -7.76
CA GLN A 103 22.32 -3.12 -8.00
C GLN A 103 21.55 -4.36 -7.55
N SER A 104 21.93 -5.55 -8.05
CA SER A 104 21.26 -6.81 -7.68
C SER A 104 21.32 -7.07 -6.18
N TYR A 105 22.41 -6.70 -5.53
CA TYR A 105 22.57 -6.82 -4.09
C TYR A 105 21.68 -5.82 -3.34
N ALA A 106 21.68 -4.54 -3.73
CA ALA A 106 20.89 -3.48 -3.11
C ALA A 106 19.38 -3.74 -3.24
N VAL A 107 18.92 -4.09 -4.45
CA VAL A 107 17.52 -4.46 -4.71
C VAL A 107 17.13 -5.70 -3.93
N GLY A 108 17.97 -6.74 -3.93
CA GLY A 108 17.72 -7.97 -3.18
C GLY A 108 17.72 -7.75 -1.66
N LYS A 109 18.55 -6.86 -1.13
CA LYS A 109 18.56 -6.49 0.30
C LYS A 109 17.31 -5.67 0.63
N SER A 110 16.95 -4.71 -0.21
CA SER A 110 15.74 -3.90 -0.02
C SER A 110 14.47 -4.77 -0.01
N ARG A 111 14.34 -5.68 -0.99
CA ARG A 111 13.21 -6.63 -1.01
C ARG A 111 13.15 -7.51 0.24
N ARG A 112 14.29 -8.04 0.67
CA ARG A 112 14.35 -8.83 1.92
C ARG A 112 14.02 -8.02 3.16
N ASN A 113 14.49 -6.77 3.25
CA ASN A 113 14.15 -5.89 4.36
C ASN A 113 12.64 -5.60 4.42
N ILE A 114 12.00 -5.43 3.26
CA ILE A 114 10.55 -5.24 3.16
C ILE A 114 9.81 -6.52 3.56
N SER A 115 10.25 -7.68 3.07
CA SER A 115 9.69 -8.97 3.50
C SER A 115 9.92 -9.25 4.98
N ALA A 116 11.06 -8.81 5.55
CA ALA A 116 11.34 -8.97 6.99
C ALA A 116 10.55 -7.99 7.87
N LEU A 117 10.21 -6.79 7.36
CA LEU A 117 9.25 -5.89 8.03
C LEU A 117 7.83 -6.46 8.00
N MET A 118 7.56 -7.37 7.08
CA MET A 118 6.32 -8.12 6.91
C MET A 118 6.46 -9.57 7.38
N ASP A 119 7.32 -9.83 8.36
CA ASP A 119 7.47 -11.17 8.96
C ASP A 119 6.25 -11.52 9.85
N ILE A 120 5.07 -11.47 9.19
CA ILE A 120 3.79 -11.87 9.76
C ILE A 120 3.45 -13.33 9.46
N ARG A 121 4.17 -13.96 8.49
CA ARG A 121 3.91 -15.36 8.14
C ARG A 121 4.30 -16.27 9.33
N PRO A 122 3.40 -17.12 9.80
CA PRO A 122 3.72 -18.16 10.77
C PRO A 122 4.55 -19.24 10.10
N ASP A 123 5.52 -19.77 10.83
CA ASP A 123 6.39 -20.84 10.33
C ASP A 123 5.77 -22.23 10.51
N TYR A 124 4.88 -22.39 11.51
CA TYR A 124 4.21 -23.65 11.86
C TYR A 124 2.89 -23.40 12.59
N ALA A 125 2.06 -24.44 12.66
CA ALA A 125 0.89 -24.54 13.53
C ALA A 125 1.07 -25.72 14.49
N ASN A 126 0.67 -25.55 15.76
CA ASN A 126 0.65 -26.67 16.71
C ASN A 126 -0.75 -27.29 16.73
N ILE A 127 -0.85 -28.60 16.43
CA ILE A 127 -2.07 -29.40 16.58
C ILE A 127 -1.91 -30.32 17.75
N GLU A 128 -2.96 -30.48 18.57
CA GLU A 128 -2.97 -31.44 19.68
C GLU A 128 -3.46 -32.80 19.17
N THR A 129 -2.55 -33.79 19.12
CA THR A 129 -2.84 -35.19 18.76
C THR A 129 -2.47 -36.09 19.94
N ASP A 130 -3.42 -36.82 20.48
CA ASP A 130 -3.24 -37.74 21.62
C ASP A 130 -2.57 -37.07 22.85
N GLY A 131 -2.89 -35.79 23.14
CA GLY A 131 -2.35 -35.01 24.25
C GLY A 131 -0.90 -34.54 24.06
N LYS A 132 -0.36 -34.61 22.84
CA LYS A 132 0.95 -34.07 22.46
C LYS A 132 0.77 -33.01 21.40
N LEU A 133 1.57 -31.96 21.51
CA LEU A 133 1.62 -30.91 20.48
C LEU A 133 2.54 -31.36 19.34
N GLU A 134 2.02 -31.43 18.14
CA GLU A 134 2.74 -31.71 16.91
C GLU A 134 2.80 -30.43 16.07
N GLN A 135 4.00 -30.06 15.61
CA GLN A 135 4.20 -28.94 14.70
C GLN A 135 4.00 -29.41 13.27
N VAL A 136 3.05 -28.76 12.58
CA VAL A 136 2.73 -29.03 11.18
C VAL A 136 2.87 -27.76 10.37
N ASP A 137 3.01 -27.88 9.04
CA ASP A 137 2.95 -26.71 8.15
C ASP A 137 1.52 -26.13 8.20
N PRO A 138 1.34 -24.80 8.32
CA PRO A 138 0.03 -24.17 8.29
C PRO A 138 -0.80 -24.54 7.05
N ASP A 139 -0.15 -24.81 5.90
CA ASP A 139 -0.83 -25.24 4.67
C ASP A 139 -1.48 -26.64 4.79
N GLU A 140 -1.08 -27.45 5.77
CA GLU A 140 -1.61 -28.81 6.00
C GLU A 140 -2.79 -28.84 6.99
N VAL A 141 -3.14 -27.69 7.60
CA VAL A 141 -4.19 -27.60 8.62
C VAL A 141 -5.55 -27.46 7.96
N ALA A 142 -6.43 -28.41 8.16
CA ALA A 142 -7.80 -28.37 7.63
C ALA A 142 -8.70 -27.40 8.41
N VAL A 143 -9.73 -26.86 7.74
CA VAL A 143 -10.78 -26.06 8.37
C VAL A 143 -11.52 -26.88 9.44
N GLY A 144 -11.76 -26.28 10.61
CA GLY A 144 -12.40 -26.92 11.76
C GLY A 144 -11.42 -27.63 12.70
N SER A 145 -10.13 -27.73 12.37
CA SER A 145 -9.10 -28.25 13.26
C SER A 145 -8.90 -27.33 14.47
N VAL A 146 -8.49 -27.90 15.59
CA VAL A 146 -8.14 -27.12 16.78
C VAL A 146 -6.62 -27.01 16.86
N ILE A 147 -6.14 -25.77 16.78
CA ILE A 147 -4.73 -25.41 16.92
C ILE A 147 -4.46 -24.81 18.29
N VAL A 148 -3.24 -24.97 18.80
CA VAL A 148 -2.80 -24.44 20.08
C VAL A 148 -1.76 -23.36 19.85
N VAL A 149 -1.98 -22.16 20.41
CA VAL A 149 -1.04 -21.03 20.29
C VAL A 149 -0.51 -20.68 21.67
N GLN A 150 0.79 -20.85 21.86
CA GLN A 150 1.47 -20.57 23.13
C GLN A 150 1.91 -19.11 23.23
N PRO A 151 2.23 -18.59 24.42
CA PRO A 151 2.81 -17.26 24.58
C PRO A 151 4.08 -17.09 23.76
N GLY A 152 4.17 -15.98 23.00
CA GLY A 152 5.28 -15.66 22.09
C GLY A 152 5.10 -16.20 20.68
N GLU A 153 4.12 -17.06 20.41
CA GLU A 153 3.87 -17.61 19.08
C GLU A 153 2.94 -16.71 18.25
N LYS A 154 3.11 -16.80 16.93
CA LYS A 154 2.18 -16.18 15.97
C LYS A 154 0.96 -17.07 15.79
N VAL A 155 -0.22 -16.45 15.71
CA VAL A 155 -1.47 -17.15 15.35
C VAL A 155 -1.36 -17.61 13.89
N PRO A 156 -1.39 -18.94 13.62
CA PRO A 156 -1.10 -19.42 12.27
C PRO A 156 -2.27 -19.30 11.28
N LEU A 157 -3.51 -19.44 11.75
CA LEU A 157 -4.72 -19.40 10.91
C LEU A 157 -5.82 -18.58 11.58
N ASP A 158 -6.73 -18.06 10.77
CA ASP A 158 -7.94 -17.39 11.24
C ASP A 158 -8.87 -18.41 11.90
N GLY A 159 -9.53 -18.02 12.99
CA GLY A 159 -10.40 -18.94 13.71
C GLY A 159 -11.21 -18.29 14.84
N ILE A 160 -11.83 -19.15 15.66
CA ILE A 160 -12.58 -18.77 16.86
C ILE A 160 -11.92 -19.41 18.07
N ILE A 161 -11.72 -18.64 19.13
CA ILE A 161 -11.14 -19.12 20.37
C ILE A 161 -12.15 -20.04 21.05
N VAL A 162 -11.78 -21.31 21.25
CA VAL A 162 -12.59 -22.32 21.92
C VAL A 162 -12.24 -22.48 23.39
N GLU A 163 -10.99 -22.16 23.76
CA GLU A 163 -10.52 -22.23 25.14
C GLU A 163 -9.35 -21.24 25.35
N GLY A 164 -9.33 -20.54 26.48
CA GLY A 164 -8.27 -19.64 26.90
C GLY A 164 -8.63 -18.17 26.81
N GLU A 165 -7.78 -17.35 27.42
CA GLU A 165 -7.79 -15.89 27.40
C GLU A 165 -6.36 -15.40 27.20
N ALA A 166 -6.14 -14.36 26.40
CA ALA A 166 -4.83 -13.80 26.15
C ALA A 166 -4.89 -12.36 25.69
N SER A 167 -3.74 -11.66 25.76
CA SER A 167 -3.51 -10.38 25.09
C SER A 167 -2.73 -10.62 23.82
N LEU A 168 -3.18 -10.07 22.70
CA LEU A 168 -2.57 -10.21 21.38
C LEU A 168 -1.85 -8.93 20.98
N ASN A 169 -0.64 -9.05 20.52
CA ASN A 169 0.05 -7.98 19.82
C ASN A 169 -0.33 -8.00 18.34
N THR A 170 -1.10 -7.01 17.91
CA THR A 170 -1.56 -6.84 16.54
C THR A 170 -0.72 -5.86 15.73
N SER A 171 0.34 -5.27 16.32
CA SER A 171 1.11 -4.16 15.73
C SER A 171 1.69 -4.48 14.36
N ALA A 172 2.04 -5.73 14.08
CA ALA A 172 2.56 -6.16 12.78
C ALA A 172 1.49 -6.12 11.66
N LEU A 173 0.20 -6.16 12.01
CA LEU A 173 -0.93 -6.13 11.09
C LEU A 173 -1.57 -4.74 11.01
N THR A 174 -1.84 -4.13 12.17
CA THR A 174 -2.60 -2.88 12.28
C THR A 174 -1.72 -1.64 12.42
N GLY A 175 -0.47 -1.81 12.85
CA GLY A 175 0.40 -0.71 13.25
C GLY A 175 0.12 -0.18 14.67
N GLU A 176 -0.91 -0.70 15.37
CA GLU A 176 -1.25 -0.30 16.74
C GLU A 176 -0.31 -0.95 17.76
N SER A 177 0.17 -0.14 18.71
CA SER A 177 1.05 -0.63 19.78
C SER A 177 0.30 -1.16 21.00
N LEU A 178 -1.02 -0.94 21.10
CA LEU A 178 -1.83 -1.41 22.23
C LEU A 178 -2.22 -2.87 21.99
N PRO A 179 -1.98 -3.76 22.99
CA PRO A 179 -2.44 -5.14 22.90
C PRO A 179 -3.98 -5.22 22.92
N ARG A 180 -4.52 -6.18 22.19
CA ARG A 180 -5.95 -6.51 22.18
C ARG A 180 -6.20 -7.73 23.09
N ASP A 181 -7.04 -7.57 24.09
CA ASP A 181 -7.46 -8.68 24.92
C ASP A 181 -8.55 -9.51 24.22
N VAL A 182 -8.41 -10.82 24.30
CA VAL A 182 -9.31 -11.80 23.67
C VAL A 182 -9.65 -12.93 24.64
N LYS A 183 -10.85 -13.49 24.48
CA LYS A 183 -11.40 -14.57 25.31
C LYS A 183 -12.14 -15.60 24.48
N THR A 184 -12.52 -16.69 25.11
CA THR A 184 -13.33 -17.75 24.49
C THR A 184 -14.59 -17.19 23.83
N GLY A 185 -14.79 -17.56 22.55
CA GLY A 185 -15.88 -17.09 21.69
C GLY A 185 -15.50 -15.94 20.77
N ASP A 186 -14.37 -15.27 20.99
CA ASP A 186 -13.91 -14.18 20.14
C ASP A 186 -13.27 -14.71 18.84
N GLU A 187 -13.45 -13.95 17.75
CA GLU A 187 -12.73 -14.21 16.49
C GLU A 187 -11.28 -13.72 16.58
N ILE A 188 -10.39 -14.54 16.07
CA ILE A 188 -8.95 -14.26 16.00
C ILE A 188 -8.46 -14.39 14.56
N ILE A 189 -7.56 -13.50 14.18
CA ILE A 189 -6.95 -13.47 12.85
C ILE A 189 -5.50 -13.94 12.90
N SER A 190 -5.05 -14.58 11.83
CA SER A 190 -3.66 -15.02 11.64
C SER A 190 -2.69 -13.84 11.63
N GLY A 191 -1.45 -14.08 12.10
CA GLY A 191 -0.37 -13.08 12.13
C GLY A 191 -0.29 -12.25 13.41
N CYS A 192 -1.29 -12.28 14.30
CA CYS A 192 -1.17 -11.72 15.64
C CYS A 192 -0.16 -12.53 16.46
N ILE A 193 0.54 -11.88 17.39
CA ILE A 193 1.46 -12.56 18.33
C ILE A 193 0.76 -12.69 19.68
N ASN A 194 0.63 -13.91 20.17
CA ASN A 194 0.13 -14.16 21.51
C ASN A 194 1.15 -13.70 22.55
N MET A 195 0.78 -12.82 23.46
CA MET A 195 1.70 -12.26 24.46
C MET A 195 1.69 -13.07 25.77
N ASN A 196 0.53 -13.63 26.13
CA ASN A 196 0.34 -14.35 27.39
C ASN A 196 -0.79 -15.37 27.24
N GLY A 197 -0.90 -16.31 28.19
CA GLY A 197 -1.92 -17.35 28.13
C GLY A 197 -1.70 -18.39 27.01
N VAL A 198 -2.48 -19.45 27.03
CA VAL A 198 -2.53 -20.44 25.97
C VAL A 198 -3.89 -20.39 25.32
N LEU A 199 -3.94 -20.28 24.01
CA LEU A 199 -5.18 -20.24 23.26
C LEU A 199 -5.38 -21.53 22.48
N LYS A 200 -6.59 -22.12 22.55
CA LYS A 200 -7.04 -23.13 21.61
C LYS A 200 -8.01 -22.48 20.64
N ILE A 201 -7.71 -22.60 19.36
CA ILE A 201 -8.41 -21.88 18.28
C ILE A 201 -8.94 -22.93 17.31
N ARG A 202 -10.23 -22.88 17.00
CA ARG A 202 -10.83 -23.67 15.92
C ARG A 202 -10.70 -22.88 14.63
N THR A 203 -10.01 -23.43 13.65
CA THR A 203 -9.75 -22.81 12.35
C THR A 203 -11.05 -22.63 11.57
N THR A 204 -11.22 -21.47 10.94
CA THR A 204 -12.38 -21.12 10.10
C THR A 204 -12.04 -21.04 8.62
N LYS A 205 -10.76 -20.92 8.28
CA LYS A 205 -10.26 -20.80 6.90
C LYS A 205 -9.02 -21.69 6.70
N GLU A 206 -8.75 -22.08 5.45
CA GLU A 206 -7.48 -22.66 5.05
C GLU A 206 -6.37 -21.58 5.06
N PHE A 207 -5.10 -21.99 5.14
CA PHE A 207 -3.99 -21.02 5.21
C PHE A 207 -3.95 -20.08 4.01
N GLY A 208 -4.19 -20.57 2.79
CA GLY A 208 -4.24 -19.75 1.58
C GLY A 208 -5.33 -18.68 1.58
N GLU A 209 -6.39 -18.87 2.35
CA GLU A 209 -7.50 -17.92 2.52
C GLU A 209 -7.39 -17.10 3.81
N SER A 210 -6.37 -17.33 4.63
CA SER A 210 -6.13 -16.63 5.88
C SER A 210 -5.81 -15.15 5.65
N THR A 211 -6.08 -14.32 6.65
CA THR A 211 -5.80 -12.88 6.62
C THR A 211 -4.33 -12.60 6.29
N VAL A 212 -3.40 -13.32 6.91
CA VAL A 212 -1.95 -13.21 6.64
C VAL A 212 -1.62 -13.53 5.18
N SER A 213 -2.15 -14.65 4.67
CA SER A 213 -1.88 -15.07 3.28
C SER A 213 -2.36 -14.02 2.29
N LYS A 214 -3.56 -13.47 2.48
CA LYS A 214 -4.12 -12.40 1.65
C LYS A 214 -3.29 -11.11 1.70
N ILE A 215 -2.84 -10.71 2.90
CA ILE A 215 -1.96 -9.54 3.06
C ILE A 215 -0.64 -9.74 2.31
N LEU A 216 -0.01 -10.90 2.45
CA LEU A 216 1.24 -11.23 1.76
C LEU A 216 1.06 -11.22 0.24
N ASP A 217 -0.01 -11.83 -0.27
CA ASP A 217 -0.34 -11.85 -1.69
C ASP A 217 -0.58 -10.44 -2.25
N LEU A 218 -1.33 -9.60 -1.52
CA LEU A 218 -1.57 -8.22 -1.90
C LEU A 218 -0.27 -7.42 -2.04
N VAL A 219 0.66 -7.59 -1.13
CA VAL A 219 1.95 -6.87 -1.15
C VAL A 219 2.88 -7.42 -2.23
N GLU A 220 2.94 -8.73 -2.40
CA GLU A 220 3.75 -9.37 -3.44
C GLU A 220 3.25 -9.00 -4.84
N ASN A 221 1.94 -9.00 -5.04
CA ASN A 221 1.30 -8.67 -6.31
C ASN A 221 1.08 -7.17 -6.54
N ALA A 222 1.29 -6.31 -5.54
CA ALA A 222 1.14 -4.86 -5.67
C ALA A 222 2.03 -4.25 -6.77
N SER A 223 3.14 -4.90 -7.12
CA SER A 223 4.02 -4.47 -8.22
C SER A 223 3.49 -4.82 -9.62
N SER A 224 2.43 -5.62 -9.74
CA SER A 224 1.87 -6.04 -11.04
C SER A 224 1.13 -4.90 -11.76
N ARG A 225 0.52 -3.97 -11.02
CA ARG A 225 -0.22 -2.81 -11.55
C ARG A 225 0.67 -1.57 -11.62
N LYS A 226 1.23 -1.33 -12.81
CA LYS A 226 2.21 -0.26 -13.05
C LYS A 226 1.61 1.14 -12.91
N SER A 227 2.32 2.01 -12.21
CA SER A 227 2.04 3.44 -12.13
C SER A 227 2.25 4.17 -13.47
N ARG A 228 1.73 5.41 -13.58
CA ARG A 228 2.02 6.29 -14.72
C ARG A 228 3.51 6.60 -14.85
N SER A 229 4.20 6.74 -13.72
CA SER A 229 5.63 6.99 -13.66
C SER A 229 6.44 5.80 -14.21
N GLU A 230 6.05 4.56 -13.89
CA GLU A 230 6.67 3.36 -14.46
C GLU A 230 6.35 3.19 -15.95
N ALA A 231 5.12 3.50 -16.37
CA ALA A 231 4.73 3.51 -17.78
C ALA A 231 5.47 4.59 -18.58
N PHE A 232 5.76 5.74 -17.97
CA PHE A 232 6.56 6.80 -18.57
C PHE A 232 7.97 6.30 -18.88
N ILE A 233 8.63 5.61 -17.94
CA ILE A 233 9.98 5.08 -18.15
C ILE A 233 10.01 4.10 -19.31
N SER A 234 9.03 3.19 -19.36
CA SER A 234 8.95 2.21 -20.44
C SER A 234 8.77 2.88 -21.81
N ARG A 235 8.02 3.98 -21.89
CA ARG A 235 7.85 4.78 -23.11
C ARG A 235 9.10 5.61 -23.41
N PHE A 236 9.69 6.21 -22.40
CA PHE A 236 10.92 6.99 -22.52
C PHE A 236 12.05 6.13 -23.08
N ALA A 237 12.28 4.94 -22.54
CA ALA A 237 13.33 4.03 -23.02
C ALA A 237 13.17 3.66 -24.50
N LYS A 238 11.93 3.43 -24.96
CA LYS A 238 11.64 3.11 -26.38
C LYS A 238 12.01 4.21 -27.36
N VAL A 239 11.98 5.47 -26.96
CA VAL A 239 12.34 6.62 -27.80
C VAL A 239 13.79 7.03 -27.56
N TYR A 240 14.22 7.04 -26.33
CA TYR A 240 15.54 7.50 -25.90
C TYR A 240 16.66 6.65 -26.49
N THR A 241 16.57 5.33 -26.42
CA THR A 241 17.66 4.44 -26.89
C THR A 241 17.91 4.55 -28.38
N PRO A 242 16.92 4.49 -29.29
CA PRO A 242 17.17 4.77 -30.72
C PRO A 242 17.72 6.17 -30.99
N SER A 243 17.24 7.18 -30.26
CA SER A 243 17.72 8.57 -30.43
C SER A 243 19.20 8.71 -30.08
N VAL A 244 19.63 8.03 -29.01
CA VAL A 244 21.04 8.00 -28.59
C VAL A 244 21.90 7.26 -29.60
N CYS A 245 21.43 6.12 -30.11
CA CYS A 245 22.13 5.40 -31.17
C CYS A 245 22.31 6.30 -32.43
N GLY A 246 21.26 7.02 -32.81
CA GLY A 246 21.35 7.99 -33.91
C GLY A 246 22.35 9.11 -33.64
N ALA A 247 22.35 9.68 -32.41
CA ALA A 247 23.33 10.70 -32.02
C ALA A 247 24.75 10.17 -32.01
N ALA A 248 24.99 8.95 -31.55
CA ALA A 248 26.29 8.30 -31.59
C ALA A 248 26.79 8.09 -33.05
N LEU A 249 25.90 7.67 -33.96
CA LEU A 249 26.22 7.57 -35.39
C LEU A 249 26.59 8.92 -35.99
N VAL A 250 25.86 9.99 -35.65
CA VAL A 250 26.19 11.36 -36.07
C VAL A 250 27.57 11.77 -35.56
N LEU A 251 27.87 11.54 -34.27
CA LEU A 251 29.16 11.85 -33.68
C LEU A 251 30.29 11.07 -34.34
N GLY A 252 30.14 9.76 -34.55
CA GLY A 252 31.20 8.86 -35.04
C GLY A 252 31.42 8.93 -36.55
N ILE A 253 30.40 9.31 -37.34
CA ILE A 253 30.47 9.27 -38.81
C ILE A 253 30.25 10.67 -39.40
N ALA A 254 29.14 11.34 -39.08
CA ALA A 254 28.79 12.59 -39.75
C ALA A 254 29.77 13.73 -39.39
N VAL A 255 30.23 13.82 -38.15
CA VAL A 255 31.17 14.87 -37.73
C VAL A 255 32.53 14.74 -38.42
N PRO A 256 33.19 13.55 -38.48
CA PRO A 256 34.41 13.37 -39.26
C PRO A 256 34.23 13.71 -40.72
N LEU A 257 33.13 13.31 -41.36
CA LEU A 257 32.83 13.63 -42.76
C LEU A 257 32.65 15.13 -42.97
N LEU A 258 31.95 15.83 -42.09
CA LEU A 258 31.81 17.29 -42.15
C LEU A 258 33.17 17.99 -42.01
N ARG A 259 34.01 17.56 -41.08
CA ARG A 259 35.35 18.10 -40.88
C ARG A 259 36.19 17.93 -42.17
N LEU A 260 36.11 16.76 -42.81
CA LEU A 260 36.77 16.50 -44.09
C LEU A 260 36.23 17.44 -45.18
N ALA A 261 34.93 17.62 -45.29
CA ALA A 261 34.30 18.51 -46.26
C ALA A 261 34.71 19.98 -46.08
N PHE A 262 34.99 20.41 -44.85
CA PHE A 262 35.50 21.76 -44.55
C PHE A 262 37.04 21.86 -44.55
N GLY A 263 37.77 20.83 -45.05
CA GLY A 263 39.23 20.85 -45.17
C GLY A 263 39.97 20.66 -43.83
N ALA A 264 39.29 20.25 -42.76
CA ALA A 264 39.90 19.93 -41.48
C ALA A 264 40.23 18.44 -41.38
N ALA A 265 41.22 18.06 -40.56
CA ALA A 265 41.53 16.66 -40.28
C ALA A 265 40.30 15.94 -39.70
N PRO A 266 39.90 14.80 -40.27
CA PRO A 266 38.64 14.10 -39.84
C PRO A 266 38.73 13.50 -38.45
N ASN A 267 39.92 13.18 -37.93
CA ASN A 267 40.14 12.61 -36.58
C ASN A 267 39.18 11.46 -36.25
N TRP A 268 39.08 10.47 -37.17
CA TRP A 268 38.14 9.34 -37.04
C TRP A 268 38.24 8.63 -35.70
N THR A 269 39.45 8.41 -35.22
CA THR A 269 39.71 7.70 -33.95
C THR A 269 39.04 8.40 -32.78
N ASP A 270 39.23 9.73 -32.65
CA ASP A 270 38.67 10.50 -31.53
C ASP A 270 37.15 10.53 -31.57
N TRP A 271 36.56 10.71 -32.75
CA TRP A 271 35.10 10.80 -32.87
C TRP A 271 34.42 9.45 -32.72
N ILE A 272 35.03 8.35 -33.20
CA ILE A 272 34.53 7.00 -32.94
C ILE A 272 34.64 6.69 -31.44
N TYR A 273 35.74 7.03 -30.78
CA TYR A 273 35.89 6.87 -29.33
C TYR A 273 34.83 7.62 -28.55
N ARG A 274 34.58 8.89 -28.90
CA ARG A 274 33.48 9.68 -28.28
C ARG A 274 32.11 9.05 -28.54
N ALA A 275 31.85 8.56 -29.74
CA ALA A 275 30.59 7.87 -30.06
C ALA A 275 30.39 6.59 -29.22
N LEU A 276 31.44 5.78 -29.05
CA LEU A 276 31.40 4.60 -28.20
C LEU A 276 31.20 4.95 -26.74
N THR A 277 31.92 5.94 -26.23
CA THR A 277 31.73 6.46 -24.86
C THR A 277 30.30 7.00 -24.65
N PHE A 278 29.79 7.73 -25.65
CA PHE A 278 28.39 8.25 -25.64
C PHE A 278 27.38 7.11 -25.53
N LEU A 279 27.58 5.98 -26.22
CA LEU A 279 26.74 4.78 -26.11
C LEU A 279 26.78 4.16 -24.70
N VAL A 280 27.99 4.04 -24.11
CA VAL A 280 28.16 3.48 -22.76
C VAL A 280 27.39 4.30 -21.74
N VAL A 281 27.54 5.63 -21.77
CA VAL A 281 26.89 6.53 -20.79
C VAL A 281 25.37 6.60 -20.99
N SER A 282 24.87 6.22 -22.14
CA SER A 282 23.45 6.43 -22.48
C SER A 282 22.46 5.50 -21.77
N CYS A 283 22.90 4.43 -21.08
CA CYS A 283 21.98 3.55 -20.35
C CYS A 283 21.19 4.29 -19.26
N PRO A 284 19.85 4.30 -19.28
CA PRO A 284 19.04 4.93 -18.23
C PRO A 284 18.90 4.06 -16.97
N CYS A 285 19.96 3.34 -16.58
CA CYS A 285 19.95 2.30 -15.54
C CYS A 285 19.42 2.80 -14.20
N ALA A 286 19.83 4.01 -13.78
CA ALA A 286 19.38 4.62 -12.53
C ALA A 286 17.86 4.82 -12.49
N LEU A 287 17.23 5.21 -13.60
CA LEU A 287 15.78 5.42 -13.69
C LEU A 287 15.00 4.11 -13.67
N VAL A 288 15.45 3.15 -14.50
CA VAL A 288 14.78 1.85 -14.66
C VAL A 288 14.70 1.08 -13.33
N ILE A 289 15.68 1.30 -12.44
CA ILE A 289 15.79 0.58 -11.18
C ILE A 289 15.19 1.35 -10.01
N SER A 290 15.56 2.64 -9.86
CA SER A 290 15.21 3.39 -8.66
C SER A 290 13.73 3.66 -8.54
N ILE A 291 12.99 3.74 -9.65
CA ILE A 291 11.58 4.09 -9.63
C ILE A 291 10.71 2.93 -9.16
N PRO A 292 10.77 1.71 -9.76
CA PRO A 292 10.06 0.56 -9.20
C PRO A 292 10.47 0.27 -7.75
N LEU A 293 11.74 0.44 -7.41
CA LEU A 293 12.23 0.26 -6.05
C LEU A 293 11.62 1.27 -5.07
N SER A 294 11.45 2.54 -5.49
CA SER A 294 10.81 3.56 -4.67
C SER A 294 9.34 3.22 -4.38
N PHE A 295 8.60 2.77 -5.39
CA PHE A 295 7.22 2.32 -5.22
C PHE A 295 7.14 1.10 -4.30
N PHE A 296 7.98 0.11 -4.54
CA PHE A 296 8.03 -1.08 -3.69
C PHE A 296 8.37 -0.74 -2.23
N ALA A 297 9.33 0.16 -2.02
CA ALA A 297 9.67 0.67 -0.70
C ALA A 297 8.52 1.48 -0.06
N GLY A 298 7.82 2.30 -0.85
CA GLY A 298 6.66 3.07 -0.38
C GLY A 298 5.49 2.18 0.04
N ILE A 299 5.17 1.15 -0.75
CA ILE A 299 4.13 0.16 -0.44
C ILE A 299 4.51 -0.64 0.82
N GLY A 300 5.76 -1.12 0.91
CA GLY A 300 6.24 -1.83 2.10
C GLY A 300 6.25 -0.98 3.35
N GLY A 301 6.62 0.32 3.23
CA GLY A 301 6.54 1.27 4.33
C GLY A 301 5.10 1.58 4.77
N ALA A 302 4.15 1.65 3.82
CA ALA A 302 2.73 1.80 4.12
C ALA A 302 2.17 0.57 4.84
N SER A 303 2.53 -0.62 4.36
CA SER A 303 2.09 -1.88 4.96
C SER A 303 2.57 -2.04 6.41
N HIS A 304 3.80 -1.62 6.73
CA HIS A 304 4.32 -1.59 8.10
C HIS A 304 3.48 -0.68 9.04
N GLU A 305 2.83 0.32 8.48
CA GLU A 305 1.96 1.25 9.20
C GLU A 305 0.48 0.81 9.16
N GLY A 306 0.18 -0.45 8.83
CA GLY A 306 -1.17 -0.99 8.74
C GLY A 306 -1.96 -0.52 7.51
N ILE A 307 -1.31 0.00 6.47
CA ILE A 307 -1.94 0.54 5.26
C ILE A 307 -1.55 -0.33 4.07
N LEU A 308 -2.47 -1.15 3.57
CA LEU A 308 -2.24 -2.03 2.43
C LEU A 308 -2.62 -1.32 1.13
N ILE A 309 -1.68 -1.19 0.21
CA ILE A 309 -1.89 -0.55 -1.10
C ILE A 309 -1.70 -1.59 -2.19
N LYS A 310 -2.74 -1.88 -2.98
CA LYS A 310 -2.78 -2.97 -3.97
C LYS A 310 -1.99 -2.71 -5.25
N GLY A 311 -1.32 -1.56 -5.38
CA GLY A 311 -0.53 -1.27 -6.56
C GLY A 311 0.17 0.08 -6.56
N SER A 312 1.26 0.18 -7.34
CA SER A 312 2.00 1.44 -7.51
C SER A 312 1.13 2.54 -8.17
N ASN A 313 0.18 2.16 -9.04
CA ASN A 313 -0.79 3.07 -9.63
C ASN A 313 -1.71 3.69 -8.57
N TYR A 314 -2.13 2.94 -7.55
CA TYR A 314 -2.99 3.44 -6.47
C TYR A 314 -2.21 4.33 -5.49
N LEU A 315 -0.94 3.99 -5.21
CA LEU A 315 -0.06 4.85 -4.42
C LEU A 315 0.15 6.20 -5.13
N GLU A 316 0.38 6.19 -6.46
CA GLU A 316 0.49 7.42 -7.25
C GLU A 316 -0.82 8.19 -7.26
N ALA A 317 -1.96 7.53 -7.49
CA ALA A 317 -3.28 8.16 -7.49
C ALA A 317 -3.61 8.79 -6.12
N LEU A 318 -3.30 8.10 -5.01
CA LEU A 318 -3.54 8.60 -3.66
C LEU A 318 -2.73 9.87 -3.35
N SER A 319 -1.53 10.02 -3.93
CA SER A 319 -0.75 11.27 -3.82
C SER A 319 -1.46 12.47 -4.45
N ASP A 320 -2.25 12.22 -5.50
CA ASP A 320 -3.00 13.23 -6.26
C ASP A 320 -4.46 13.38 -5.78
N ALA A 321 -4.85 12.69 -4.68
CA ALA A 321 -6.19 12.79 -4.12
C ALA A 321 -6.48 14.21 -3.62
N LYS A 322 -7.51 14.83 -4.23
CA LYS A 322 -7.99 16.17 -3.93
C LYS A 322 -9.43 16.19 -3.45
N TYR A 323 -10.20 15.17 -3.78
CA TYR A 323 -11.56 14.96 -3.32
C TYR A 323 -11.60 13.70 -2.46
N LEU A 324 -12.06 13.84 -1.23
CA LEU A 324 -12.32 12.71 -0.35
C LEU A 324 -13.81 12.64 -0.06
N VAL A 325 -14.39 11.50 -0.38
CA VAL A 325 -15.80 11.20 -0.16
C VAL A 325 -15.87 10.09 0.87
N PHE A 326 -16.63 10.30 1.91
CA PHE A 326 -16.76 9.39 3.04
C PHE A 326 -18.18 8.84 3.13
N ASP A 327 -18.32 7.55 3.36
CA ASP A 327 -19.54 7.09 3.98
C ASP A 327 -19.62 7.61 5.43
N LYS A 328 -20.82 7.73 5.98
CA LYS A 328 -21.00 8.14 7.38
C LYS A 328 -20.80 6.96 8.32
N THR A 329 -21.67 5.96 8.21
CA THR A 329 -21.82 4.87 9.17
C THR A 329 -20.69 3.87 9.09
N GLY A 330 -20.06 3.53 10.21
CA GLY A 330 -18.92 2.62 10.23
C GLY A 330 -17.61 3.22 9.69
N THR A 331 -17.64 4.43 9.10
CA THR A 331 -16.47 5.11 8.50
C THR A 331 -16.07 6.35 9.30
N LEU A 332 -16.89 7.37 9.36
CA LEU A 332 -16.69 8.57 10.20
C LEU A 332 -17.31 8.40 11.59
N THR A 333 -18.26 7.49 11.73
CA THR A 333 -18.92 7.11 12.97
C THR A 333 -18.61 5.65 13.29
N GLN A 334 -18.87 5.26 14.53
CA GLN A 334 -18.57 3.90 15.02
C GLN A 334 -19.52 2.83 14.47
N GLY A 335 -20.65 3.23 13.86
CA GLY A 335 -21.73 2.31 13.48
C GLY A 335 -22.44 1.69 14.69
N VAL A 336 -22.17 2.21 15.87
CA VAL A 336 -22.78 1.78 17.13
C VAL A 336 -23.73 2.88 17.60
N PHE A 337 -24.97 2.49 17.79
CA PHE A 337 -25.97 3.39 18.37
C PHE A 337 -25.73 3.49 19.87
N GLU A 338 -25.63 4.70 20.41
CA GLU A 338 -25.52 4.96 21.85
C GLU A 338 -26.59 5.94 22.31
N VAL A 339 -26.98 5.80 23.56
CA VAL A 339 -27.84 6.77 24.19
C VAL A 339 -27.07 8.05 24.42
N THR A 340 -27.48 9.12 23.75
CA THR A 340 -26.80 10.43 23.78
C THR A 340 -27.51 11.44 24.67
N GLY A 341 -28.71 11.16 25.08
CA GLY A 341 -29.43 12.02 26.03
C GLY A 341 -30.80 11.47 26.40
N VAL A 342 -31.27 11.90 27.57
CA VAL A 342 -32.62 11.69 28.07
C VAL A 342 -33.21 13.07 28.28
N HIS A 343 -34.39 13.31 27.71
CA HIS A 343 -35.01 14.63 27.74
C HIS A 343 -36.47 14.57 28.14
N HIS A 344 -36.96 15.67 28.74
CA HIS A 344 -38.34 15.82 29.19
C HIS A 344 -38.82 14.64 30.07
N SER A 345 -37.90 14.05 30.83
CA SER A 345 -38.22 12.96 31.74
C SER A 345 -38.97 13.48 32.98
N THR A 346 -40.03 12.77 33.33
CA THR A 346 -40.75 12.95 34.60
C THR A 346 -40.16 12.13 35.74
N LEU A 347 -39.25 11.19 35.41
CA LEU A 347 -38.52 10.31 36.30
C LEU A 347 -37.01 10.68 36.27
N GLU A 348 -36.27 10.12 37.22
CA GLU A 348 -34.78 10.15 37.13
C GLU A 348 -34.33 9.49 35.83
N GLU A 349 -33.26 10.03 35.19
CA GLU A 349 -32.76 9.52 33.93
C GLU A 349 -32.43 8.02 33.98
N ALA A 350 -31.83 7.56 35.08
CA ALA A 350 -31.48 6.17 35.31
C ALA A 350 -32.72 5.26 35.38
N GLU A 351 -33.80 5.76 35.94
CA GLU A 351 -35.06 5.03 36.09
C GLU A 351 -35.78 4.92 34.72
N LEU A 352 -35.84 6.01 33.97
CA LEU A 352 -36.41 5.98 32.61
C LEU A 352 -35.64 5.02 31.69
N LEU A 353 -34.32 5.00 31.79
CA LEU A 353 -33.45 4.10 31.05
C LEU A 353 -33.64 2.64 31.46
N GLU A 354 -33.87 2.37 32.78
CA GLU A 354 -34.16 1.05 33.28
C GLU A 354 -35.49 0.52 32.69
N TYR A 355 -36.57 1.31 32.73
CA TYR A 355 -37.85 0.93 32.13
C TYR A 355 -37.71 0.67 30.63
N ALA A 356 -36.95 1.50 29.90
CA ALA A 356 -36.69 1.33 28.47
C ALA A 356 -35.93 0.03 28.18
N ALA A 357 -34.86 -0.24 28.92
CA ALA A 357 -34.01 -1.43 28.74
C ALA A 357 -34.78 -2.72 29.08
N LEU A 358 -35.61 -2.70 30.11
CA LEU A 358 -36.48 -3.82 30.51
C LEU A 358 -37.59 -4.06 29.47
N ALA A 359 -38.28 -3.03 29.02
CA ALA A 359 -39.34 -3.16 28.01
C ALA A 359 -38.78 -3.74 26.69
N GLU A 360 -37.57 -3.37 26.31
CA GLU A 360 -36.86 -3.81 25.07
C GLU A 360 -36.02 -5.09 25.26
N CYS A 361 -36.16 -5.81 26.38
CA CYS A 361 -35.31 -6.94 26.76
C CYS A 361 -35.42 -8.17 25.82
N ALA A 362 -36.51 -8.30 25.10
CA ALA A 362 -36.73 -9.40 24.17
C ALA A 362 -36.39 -9.06 22.71
N SER A 363 -36.19 -7.80 22.38
CA SER A 363 -35.90 -7.35 21.02
C SER A 363 -34.42 -7.50 20.69
N SER A 364 -34.13 -8.00 19.47
CA SER A 364 -32.78 -8.07 18.93
C SER A 364 -32.37 -6.81 18.14
N HIS A 365 -33.23 -5.80 18.11
CA HIS A 365 -33.00 -4.57 17.36
C HIS A 365 -31.77 -3.81 17.90
N PRO A 366 -30.94 -3.18 17.05
CA PRO A 366 -29.76 -2.41 17.49
C PRO A 366 -30.06 -1.34 18.52
N ILE A 367 -31.21 -0.69 18.42
CA ILE A 367 -31.71 0.30 19.39
C ILE A 367 -31.91 -0.33 20.77
N SER A 368 -32.52 -1.51 20.83
CA SER A 368 -32.74 -2.24 22.07
C SER A 368 -31.46 -2.61 22.77
N LYS A 369 -30.46 -3.07 21.98
CA LYS A 369 -29.10 -3.36 22.48
C LYS A 369 -28.43 -2.11 23.05
N SER A 370 -28.63 -0.96 22.42
CA SER A 370 -28.11 0.32 22.91
C SER A 370 -28.69 0.74 24.25
N LEU A 371 -30.01 0.56 24.44
CA LEU A 371 -30.68 0.82 25.69
C LEU A 371 -30.18 -0.12 26.80
N GLN A 372 -30.07 -1.41 26.51
CA GLN A 372 -29.54 -2.42 27.43
C GLN A 372 -28.11 -2.14 27.84
N LYS A 373 -27.25 -1.75 26.86
CA LYS A 373 -25.86 -1.35 27.13
C LYS A 373 -25.76 -0.11 28.00
N ALA A 374 -26.61 0.87 27.75
CA ALA A 374 -26.62 2.12 28.52
C ALA A 374 -27.14 1.91 29.96
N TYR A 375 -28.08 1.00 30.14
CA TYR A 375 -28.54 0.59 31.50
C TYR A 375 -27.39 -0.05 32.29
N GLY A 376 -26.50 -0.84 31.65
CA GLY A 376 -25.25 -1.32 32.24
C GLY A 376 -25.38 -2.33 33.38
N LYS A 377 -26.58 -2.84 33.65
CA LYS A 377 -26.85 -3.86 34.64
C LYS A 377 -27.45 -5.09 33.97
N GLU A 378 -27.41 -6.23 34.66
CA GLU A 378 -28.06 -7.46 34.21
C GLU A 378 -29.57 -7.28 34.10
N ILE A 379 -30.15 -7.71 32.98
CA ILE A 379 -31.58 -7.60 32.69
C ILE A 379 -32.32 -8.73 33.40
N ASP A 380 -33.06 -8.40 34.44
CA ASP A 380 -33.94 -9.36 35.10
C ASP A 380 -35.27 -9.49 34.35
N ARG A 381 -35.35 -10.51 33.51
CA ARG A 381 -36.55 -10.79 32.71
C ARG A 381 -37.77 -11.19 33.53
N SER A 382 -37.62 -11.57 34.80
CA SER A 382 -38.76 -11.91 35.68
C SER A 382 -39.61 -10.70 36.04
N ARG A 383 -39.07 -9.50 35.89
CA ARG A 383 -39.76 -8.21 36.13
C ARG A 383 -40.63 -7.77 34.93
N VAL A 384 -40.57 -8.52 33.78
CA VAL A 384 -41.23 -8.12 32.54
C VAL A 384 -42.26 -9.16 32.11
N SER A 385 -43.47 -8.71 31.78
CA SER A 385 -44.52 -9.54 31.20
C SER A 385 -45.23 -8.81 30.06
N ASP A 386 -46.08 -9.53 29.32
CA ASP A 386 -46.98 -9.01 28.26
C ASP A 386 -46.28 -8.13 27.23
N ILE A 387 -45.12 -8.62 26.74
CA ILE A 387 -44.34 -7.93 25.73
C ILE A 387 -45.03 -8.05 24.36
N GLU A 388 -45.39 -6.93 23.77
CA GLU A 388 -45.97 -6.85 22.43
C GLU A 388 -45.14 -5.91 21.54
N GLU A 389 -44.51 -6.45 20.50
CA GLU A 389 -43.80 -5.66 19.51
C GLU A 389 -44.75 -5.20 18.40
N ILE A 390 -44.87 -3.89 18.19
CA ILE A 390 -45.72 -3.27 17.18
C ILE A 390 -44.82 -2.83 16.04
N SER A 391 -44.83 -3.62 14.97
CA SER A 391 -43.93 -3.39 13.79
C SER A 391 -43.99 -1.95 13.29
N GLY A 392 -42.82 -1.33 13.16
CA GLY A 392 -42.65 0.06 12.70
C GLY A 392 -43.10 1.14 13.66
N HIS A 393 -43.47 0.78 14.91
CA HIS A 393 -43.96 1.71 15.95
C HIS A 393 -43.10 1.65 17.21
N GLY A 394 -42.83 0.48 17.75
CA GLY A 394 -42.10 0.26 19.00
C GLY A 394 -42.66 -0.94 19.76
N ILE A 395 -42.49 -0.94 21.07
CA ILE A 395 -42.84 -2.04 21.95
C ILE A 395 -43.71 -1.56 23.11
N THR A 396 -44.58 -2.44 23.58
CA THR A 396 -45.31 -2.28 24.85
C THR A 396 -45.02 -3.49 25.73
N ALA A 397 -44.84 -3.28 27.02
CA ALA A 397 -44.58 -4.34 27.99
C ALA A 397 -45.11 -3.93 29.37
N VAL A 398 -45.32 -4.91 30.24
CA VAL A 398 -45.57 -4.65 31.65
C VAL A 398 -44.27 -4.87 32.41
N VAL A 399 -43.76 -3.81 33.07
CA VAL A 399 -42.51 -3.83 33.83
C VAL A 399 -42.82 -3.46 35.27
N ASP A 400 -42.54 -4.33 36.22
CA ASP A 400 -42.86 -4.19 37.64
C ASP A 400 -44.32 -3.81 37.92
N GLY A 401 -45.24 -4.28 37.08
CA GLY A 401 -46.67 -3.99 37.18
C GLY A 401 -47.13 -2.69 36.52
N HIS A 402 -46.20 -1.90 35.92
CA HIS A 402 -46.49 -0.70 35.14
C HIS A 402 -46.55 -1.00 33.67
N THR A 403 -47.51 -0.45 32.95
CA THR A 403 -47.58 -0.57 31.48
C THR A 403 -46.61 0.44 30.86
N VAL A 404 -45.56 -0.07 30.26
CA VAL A 404 -44.51 0.73 29.61
C VAL A 404 -44.67 0.64 28.10
N ALA A 405 -44.65 1.77 27.42
CA ALA A 405 -44.56 1.86 25.96
C ALA A 405 -43.28 2.62 25.56
N ALA A 406 -42.48 1.98 24.71
CA ALA A 406 -41.25 2.56 24.14
C ALA A 406 -41.32 2.54 22.62
N GLY A 407 -41.18 3.70 21.96
CA GLY A 407 -41.27 3.73 20.52
C GLY A 407 -41.25 5.12 19.88
N ASN A 408 -41.63 5.20 18.62
CA ASN A 408 -41.68 6.46 17.90
C ASN A 408 -42.95 7.26 18.17
N ALA A 409 -43.03 8.50 17.66
CA ALA A 409 -44.21 9.35 17.84
C ALA A 409 -45.52 8.73 17.29
N LYS A 410 -45.44 7.78 16.33
CA LYS A 410 -46.62 7.07 15.82
C LYS A 410 -47.18 6.11 16.87
N LEU A 411 -46.33 5.48 17.67
CA LEU A 411 -46.78 4.65 18.81
C LEU A 411 -47.51 5.51 19.83
N MET A 412 -46.94 6.64 20.23
CA MET A 412 -47.56 7.56 21.17
C MET A 412 -48.96 8.03 20.70
N LYS A 413 -49.05 8.41 19.41
CA LYS A 413 -50.31 8.79 18.78
C LYS A 413 -51.33 7.65 18.77
N LYS A 414 -50.91 6.40 18.53
CA LYS A 414 -51.76 5.21 18.53
C LYS A 414 -52.34 4.96 19.95
N LEU A 415 -51.58 5.25 20.98
CA LEU A 415 -51.95 5.14 22.37
C LEU A 415 -52.72 6.37 22.89
N GLY A 416 -52.95 7.39 22.07
CA GLY A 416 -53.63 8.62 22.45
C GLY A 416 -52.79 9.56 23.34
N ILE A 417 -51.47 9.39 23.33
CA ILE A 417 -50.51 10.15 24.14
C ILE A 417 -49.89 11.23 23.27
N GLU A 418 -49.85 12.47 23.74
CA GLU A 418 -49.21 13.58 23.06
C GLU A 418 -47.68 13.51 23.30
N ALA A 419 -46.91 13.26 22.24
CA ALA A 419 -45.45 13.21 22.31
C ALA A 419 -44.88 14.62 22.31
N VAL A 420 -43.90 14.88 23.16
CA VAL A 420 -43.15 16.15 23.17
C VAL A 420 -42.19 16.19 22.03
N GLU A 421 -42.21 17.27 21.23
CA GLU A 421 -41.23 17.46 20.14
C GLU A 421 -39.81 17.56 20.69
N CYS A 422 -38.92 16.77 20.11
CA CYS A 422 -37.51 16.80 20.44
C CYS A 422 -36.72 17.49 19.36
N HIS A 423 -35.86 18.42 19.76
CA HIS A 423 -34.95 19.12 18.83
C HIS A 423 -33.55 18.47 18.75
N SER A 424 -33.26 17.45 19.55
CA SER A 424 -32.01 16.70 19.51
C SER A 424 -31.91 15.84 18.24
N VAL A 425 -30.72 15.56 17.85
CA VAL A 425 -30.43 14.80 16.62
C VAL A 425 -30.17 13.34 16.97
N GLY A 426 -30.94 12.46 16.37
CA GLY A 426 -30.87 11.01 16.60
C GLY A 426 -32.23 10.35 16.41
N THR A 427 -32.27 9.06 16.67
CA THR A 427 -33.52 8.31 16.79
C THR A 427 -34.13 8.59 18.16
N ILE A 428 -35.33 9.15 18.15
CA ILE A 428 -36.03 9.50 19.37
C ILE A 428 -36.94 8.35 19.75
N ILE A 429 -36.75 7.82 20.97
CA ILE A 429 -37.61 6.83 21.58
C ILE A 429 -38.44 7.54 22.66
N HIS A 430 -39.71 7.74 22.35
CA HIS A 430 -40.66 8.26 23.32
C HIS A 430 -41.06 7.15 24.29
N MET A 431 -41.11 7.50 25.55
CA MET A 431 -41.51 6.63 26.65
C MET A 431 -42.81 7.07 27.24
N ALA A 432 -43.71 6.12 27.47
CA ALA A 432 -44.94 6.34 28.26
C ALA A 432 -45.08 5.24 29.29
N ILE A 433 -45.54 5.62 30.49
CA ILE A 433 -45.75 4.72 31.61
C ILE A 433 -47.18 4.96 32.13
N ASP A 434 -47.94 3.89 32.26
CA ASP A 434 -49.37 3.92 32.69
C ASP A 434 -50.23 4.93 31.90
N GLY A 435 -49.96 5.02 30.59
CA GLY A 435 -50.71 5.91 29.69
C GLY A 435 -50.32 7.39 29.76
N GLN A 436 -49.31 7.75 30.53
CA GLN A 436 -48.79 9.11 30.61
C GLN A 436 -47.40 9.21 29.95
N TYR A 437 -47.15 10.34 29.28
CA TYR A 437 -45.82 10.59 28.69
C TYR A 437 -44.77 10.72 29.77
N ALA A 438 -43.75 9.87 29.73
CA ALA A 438 -42.69 9.81 30.75
C ALA A 438 -41.39 10.51 30.33
N GLY A 439 -41.20 10.77 29.04
CA GLY A 439 -39.98 11.39 28.50
C GLY A 439 -39.58 10.78 27.18
N HIS A 440 -38.38 11.11 26.71
CA HIS A 440 -37.81 10.45 25.54
C HIS A 440 -36.28 10.28 25.66
N ILE A 441 -35.82 9.23 25.03
CA ILE A 441 -34.41 8.86 24.95
C ILE A 441 -33.92 9.10 23.53
N VAL A 442 -32.78 9.78 23.39
CA VAL A 442 -32.16 10.05 22.10
C VAL A 442 -31.02 9.07 21.88
N ILE A 443 -31.06 8.36 20.76
CA ILE A 443 -30.03 7.42 20.37
C ILE A 443 -29.44 7.91 19.06
N SER A 444 -28.12 8.04 19.01
CA SER A 444 -27.40 8.43 17.81
C SER A 444 -26.14 7.61 17.61
N ASP A 445 -25.70 7.57 16.35
CA ASP A 445 -24.41 7.01 15.97
C ASP A 445 -23.31 8.01 16.35
N VAL A 446 -22.29 7.53 17.05
CA VAL A 446 -21.25 8.38 17.65
C VAL A 446 -20.08 8.55 16.66
N PRO A 447 -19.57 9.78 16.46
CA PRO A 447 -18.35 9.98 15.69
C PRO A 447 -17.18 9.17 16.23
N LYS A 448 -16.35 8.62 15.33
CA LYS A 448 -15.11 7.94 15.74
C LYS A 448 -14.17 8.89 16.45
N PRO A 449 -13.39 8.41 17.41
CA PRO A 449 -12.25 9.13 17.93
C PRO A 449 -11.41 9.66 16.76
N HIS A 450 -10.90 10.88 16.89
CA HIS A 450 -10.04 11.52 15.88
C HIS A 450 -10.66 11.83 14.51
N ALA A 451 -11.94 11.53 14.21
CA ALA A 451 -12.56 11.82 12.92
C ALA A 451 -12.48 13.31 12.55
N LYS A 452 -12.82 14.21 13.50
CA LYS A 452 -12.70 15.67 13.32
C LYS A 452 -11.27 16.12 13.05
N GLU A 453 -10.30 15.58 13.80
CA GLU A 453 -8.89 15.88 13.64
C GLU A 453 -8.37 15.40 12.28
N ALA A 454 -8.81 14.22 11.85
CA ALA A 454 -8.46 13.66 10.54
C ALA A 454 -8.95 14.53 9.40
N ILE A 455 -10.23 14.98 9.42
CA ILE A 455 -10.78 15.89 8.41
C ILE A 455 -9.99 17.21 8.37
N ALA A 456 -9.67 17.80 9.51
CA ALA A 456 -8.87 19.01 9.57
C ALA A 456 -7.43 18.79 9.03
N ALA A 457 -6.82 17.65 9.33
CA ALA A 457 -5.48 17.29 8.84
C ALA A 457 -5.47 17.02 7.33
N LEU A 458 -6.52 16.40 6.76
CA LEU A 458 -6.70 16.21 5.32
C LEU A 458 -6.73 17.55 4.56
N LYS A 459 -7.46 18.54 5.07
CA LYS A 459 -7.49 19.89 4.50
C LYS A 459 -6.10 20.54 4.56
N LYS A 460 -5.37 20.42 5.68
CA LYS A 460 -3.98 20.90 5.79
C LYS A 460 -3.04 20.16 4.82
N CYS A 461 -3.31 18.92 4.51
CA CYS A 461 -2.59 18.15 3.48
C CYS A 461 -2.96 18.57 2.05
N GLY A 462 -3.82 19.58 1.84
CA GLY A 462 -4.18 20.10 0.52
C GLY A 462 -5.21 19.24 -0.21
N VAL A 463 -6.07 18.55 0.52
CA VAL A 463 -7.37 18.07 0.04
C VAL A 463 -8.24 19.29 -0.22
N LYS A 464 -8.85 19.36 -1.39
CA LYS A 464 -9.66 20.53 -1.81
C LYS A 464 -11.08 20.47 -1.28
N LYS A 465 -11.63 19.25 -1.21
CA LYS A 465 -13.02 19.05 -0.84
C LYS A 465 -13.21 17.71 -0.12
N THR A 466 -13.92 17.78 1.00
CA THR A 466 -14.39 16.63 1.76
C THR A 466 -15.91 16.54 1.65
N VAL A 467 -16.45 15.38 1.33
CA VAL A 467 -17.88 15.15 1.12
C VAL A 467 -18.33 13.95 1.97
N MET A 468 -19.44 14.04 2.65
CA MET A 468 -20.03 12.93 3.38
C MET A 468 -21.31 12.46 2.67
N LEU A 469 -21.43 11.16 2.43
CA LEU A 469 -22.63 10.51 1.88
C LEU A 469 -23.32 9.71 2.97
N THR A 470 -24.63 9.81 3.08
CA THR A 470 -25.41 9.07 4.08
C THR A 470 -26.85 8.86 3.64
N GLY A 471 -27.45 7.78 4.13
CA GLY A 471 -28.90 7.55 4.02
C GLY A 471 -29.73 8.27 5.08
N ASP A 472 -29.10 8.93 6.04
CA ASP A 472 -29.80 9.65 7.11
C ASP A 472 -30.60 10.85 6.59
N THR A 473 -31.53 11.30 7.41
CA THR A 473 -32.28 12.54 7.15
C THR A 473 -31.35 13.74 7.07
N LYS A 474 -31.70 14.70 6.26
CA LYS A 474 -30.91 15.92 6.00
C LYS A 474 -30.45 16.59 7.31
N ARG A 475 -31.32 16.71 8.30
CA ARG A 475 -31.04 17.35 9.59
C ARG A 475 -29.90 16.65 10.36
N VAL A 476 -29.96 15.32 10.47
CA VAL A 476 -28.93 14.50 11.13
C VAL A 476 -27.60 14.62 10.40
N ALA A 477 -27.65 14.50 9.07
CA ALA A 477 -26.47 14.56 8.22
C ALA A 477 -25.74 15.91 8.29
N GLU A 478 -26.47 17.03 8.23
CA GLU A 478 -25.92 18.39 8.33
C GLU A 478 -25.27 18.66 9.69
N GLN A 479 -25.86 18.16 10.79
CA GLN A 479 -25.28 18.34 12.11
C GLN A 479 -23.98 17.56 12.27
N VAL A 480 -23.92 16.28 11.88
CA VAL A 480 -22.70 15.46 11.93
C VAL A 480 -21.62 16.06 11.03
N ALA A 481 -21.97 16.51 9.83
CA ALA A 481 -21.02 17.15 8.93
C ALA A 481 -20.43 18.44 9.52
N ALA A 482 -21.25 19.26 10.17
CA ALA A 482 -20.80 20.49 10.84
C ALA A 482 -19.88 20.18 12.03
N GLU A 483 -20.21 19.19 12.83
CA GLU A 483 -19.40 18.74 13.97
C GLU A 483 -18.02 18.26 13.54
N LEU A 484 -17.96 17.43 12.48
CA LEU A 484 -16.73 16.88 11.93
C LEU A 484 -15.95 17.89 11.06
N GLY A 485 -16.62 18.96 10.61
CA GLY A 485 -16.02 19.96 9.75
C GLY A 485 -15.89 19.52 8.30
N VAL A 486 -16.77 18.64 7.80
CA VAL A 486 -16.85 18.23 6.39
C VAL A 486 -17.40 19.37 5.55
N ASP A 487 -16.91 19.55 4.29
CA ASP A 487 -17.27 20.70 3.46
C ASP A 487 -18.66 20.58 2.85
N GLU A 488 -19.09 19.37 2.52
CA GLU A 488 -20.38 19.11 1.87
C GLU A 488 -20.97 17.79 2.36
N VAL A 489 -22.29 17.71 2.45
CA VAL A 489 -23.04 16.50 2.80
C VAL A 489 -24.13 16.21 1.79
N ARG A 490 -24.31 14.93 1.46
CA ARG A 490 -25.41 14.39 0.68
C ARG A 490 -26.17 13.40 1.55
N SER A 491 -27.42 13.69 1.82
CA SER A 491 -28.30 12.94 2.73
C SER A 491 -29.40 12.22 1.97
N GLU A 492 -30.11 11.34 2.67
CA GLU A 492 -31.29 10.60 2.19
C GLU A 492 -30.98 9.74 0.94
N LEU A 493 -29.73 9.24 0.83
CA LEU A 493 -29.27 8.46 -0.29
C LEU A 493 -29.56 6.98 -0.12
N LEU A 494 -30.11 6.35 -1.14
CA LEU A 494 -30.11 4.90 -1.29
C LEU A 494 -28.72 4.41 -1.76
N PRO A 495 -28.40 3.12 -1.61
CA PRO A 495 -27.08 2.60 -2.05
C PRO A 495 -26.73 2.92 -3.51
N GLY A 496 -27.69 2.88 -4.45
CA GLY A 496 -27.48 3.25 -5.84
C GLY A 496 -27.25 4.74 -6.05
N ASP A 497 -27.85 5.60 -5.21
CA ASP A 497 -27.68 7.05 -5.31
C ASP A 497 -26.27 7.48 -4.92
N LYS A 498 -25.62 6.77 -3.97
CA LYS A 498 -24.22 7.03 -3.59
C LYS A 498 -23.28 6.90 -4.80
N VAL A 499 -23.48 5.89 -5.66
CA VAL A 499 -22.69 5.72 -6.89
C VAL A 499 -22.89 6.92 -7.82
N THR A 500 -24.16 7.33 -8.02
CA THR A 500 -24.50 8.47 -8.88
C THR A 500 -23.87 9.77 -8.37
N GLU A 501 -23.89 10.01 -7.06
CA GLU A 501 -23.25 11.19 -6.46
C GLU A 501 -21.72 11.19 -6.64
N VAL A 502 -21.07 10.04 -6.48
CA VAL A 502 -19.62 9.89 -6.76
C VAL A 502 -19.33 10.14 -8.24
N GLU A 503 -20.17 9.67 -9.17
CA GLU A 503 -20.01 9.95 -10.61
C GLU A 503 -20.13 11.44 -10.94
N LYS A 504 -21.04 12.16 -10.31
CA LYS A 504 -21.15 13.62 -10.45
C LYS A 504 -19.88 14.33 -9.97
N LEU A 505 -19.31 13.91 -8.85
CA LEU A 505 -18.06 14.46 -8.33
C LEU A 505 -16.86 14.10 -9.22
N LEU A 506 -16.83 12.88 -9.78
CA LEU A 506 -15.81 12.46 -10.76
C LEU A 506 -15.86 13.32 -12.04
N ALA A 507 -17.05 13.69 -12.49
CA ALA A 507 -17.22 14.57 -13.65
C ALA A 507 -16.82 16.02 -13.38
N ALA A 508 -16.96 16.48 -12.12
CA ALA A 508 -16.68 17.86 -11.72
C ALA A 508 -15.21 18.13 -11.38
N LYS A 509 -14.39 17.10 -11.14
CA LYS A 509 -12.98 17.25 -10.78
C LYS A 509 -12.09 17.62 -11.97
N GLY A 510 -10.95 18.26 -11.70
CA GLY A 510 -9.93 18.55 -12.70
C GLY A 510 -9.25 17.31 -13.27
N PRO A 511 -8.64 17.39 -14.47
CA PRO A 511 -8.09 16.23 -15.19
C PRO A 511 -6.95 15.52 -14.45
N HIS A 512 -6.22 16.23 -13.59
CA HIS A 512 -5.11 15.68 -12.79
C HIS A 512 -5.49 15.43 -11.34
N GLU A 513 -6.73 15.69 -10.96
CA GLU A 513 -7.21 15.48 -9.60
C GLU A 513 -7.82 14.08 -9.45
N LYS A 514 -7.63 13.48 -8.28
CA LYS A 514 -8.16 12.17 -7.95
C LYS A 514 -9.20 12.28 -6.86
N LEU A 515 -10.22 11.44 -6.97
CA LEU A 515 -11.26 11.26 -5.98
C LEU A 515 -11.04 9.91 -5.29
N ALA A 516 -10.91 9.95 -3.96
CA ALA A 516 -10.92 8.77 -3.13
C ALA A 516 -12.26 8.65 -2.41
N PHE A 517 -12.85 7.46 -2.43
CA PHE A 517 -14.01 7.11 -1.60
C PHE A 517 -13.55 6.26 -0.44
N VAL A 518 -14.03 6.58 0.76
CA VAL A 518 -13.72 5.87 2.00
C VAL A 518 -15.01 5.27 2.56
N GLY A 519 -15.02 3.96 2.78
CA GLY A 519 -16.16 3.22 3.30
C GLY A 519 -15.75 2.00 4.13
N ASP A 520 -16.70 1.30 4.72
CA ASP A 520 -16.48 0.06 5.48
C ASP A 520 -16.27 -1.18 4.58
N GLY A 521 -16.60 -1.05 3.30
CA GLY A 521 -16.40 -2.06 2.26
C GLY A 521 -17.50 -3.12 2.15
N ILE A 522 -18.36 -3.29 3.13
CA ILE A 522 -19.41 -4.33 3.08
C ILE A 522 -20.58 -3.86 2.20
N ASN A 523 -21.09 -2.67 2.47
CA ASN A 523 -22.25 -2.10 1.77
C ASN A 523 -21.84 -1.21 0.59
N ASP A 524 -20.61 -0.71 0.60
CA ASP A 524 -20.12 0.31 -0.32
C ASP A 524 -19.23 -0.23 -1.45
N ALA A 525 -19.11 -1.56 -1.63
CA ALA A 525 -18.29 -2.18 -2.66
C ALA A 525 -18.53 -1.60 -4.07
N PRO A 526 -19.77 -1.32 -4.52
CA PRO A 526 -19.99 -0.69 -5.83
C PRO A 526 -19.42 0.73 -5.91
N VAL A 527 -19.44 1.48 -4.81
CA VAL A 527 -18.94 2.87 -4.74
C VAL A 527 -17.42 2.87 -4.70
N LEU A 528 -16.82 1.96 -3.89
CA LEU A 528 -15.37 1.76 -3.80
C LEU A 528 -14.75 1.47 -5.16
N THR A 529 -15.36 0.58 -5.93
CA THR A 529 -14.85 0.21 -7.27
C THR A 529 -15.07 1.32 -8.32
N ARG A 530 -16.03 2.21 -8.11
CA ARG A 530 -16.35 3.28 -9.06
C ARG A 530 -15.47 4.52 -8.89
N ALA A 531 -14.96 4.77 -7.71
CA ALA A 531 -14.06 5.88 -7.42
C ALA A 531 -12.71 5.75 -8.18
N ASP A 532 -11.92 6.84 -8.27
CA ASP A 532 -10.53 6.70 -8.75
C ASP A 532 -9.69 5.85 -7.79
N ILE A 533 -10.04 5.86 -6.49
CA ILE A 533 -9.39 5.08 -5.44
C ILE A 533 -10.47 4.70 -4.41
N GLY A 534 -10.67 3.42 -4.21
CA GLY A 534 -11.48 2.89 -3.12
C GLY A 534 -10.61 2.63 -1.89
N ILE A 535 -10.99 3.19 -0.74
CA ILE A 535 -10.31 2.99 0.55
C ILE A 535 -11.29 2.29 1.50
N ALA A 536 -10.97 1.06 1.90
CA ALA A 536 -11.71 0.37 2.95
C ALA A 536 -11.07 0.64 4.31
N MET A 537 -11.89 0.91 5.32
CA MET A 537 -11.47 1.22 6.68
C MET A 537 -12.00 0.17 7.65
N GLY A 538 -11.19 -0.20 8.67
CA GLY A 538 -11.57 -1.22 9.65
C GLY A 538 -11.74 -2.63 9.04
N ALA A 539 -11.09 -2.91 7.91
CA ALA A 539 -11.32 -4.12 7.12
C ALA A 539 -10.74 -5.40 7.74
N MET A 540 -10.29 -5.36 8.99
CA MET A 540 -9.78 -6.52 9.70
C MET A 540 -10.89 -7.57 9.85
N GLY A 541 -10.79 -8.67 9.07
CA GLY A 541 -11.78 -9.74 9.02
C GLY A 541 -12.86 -9.64 7.93
N SER A 542 -12.94 -8.53 7.18
CA SER A 542 -13.87 -8.41 6.05
C SER A 542 -13.21 -8.71 4.70
N ASP A 543 -13.33 -9.94 4.22
CA ASP A 543 -12.79 -10.35 2.93
C ASP A 543 -13.36 -9.53 1.76
N ALA A 544 -14.66 -9.23 1.81
CA ALA A 544 -15.33 -8.42 0.78
C ALA A 544 -14.77 -7.00 0.68
N ALA A 545 -14.48 -6.37 1.83
CA ALA A 545 -13.86 -5.05 1.88
C ALA A 545 -12.44 -5.07 1.32
N ILE A 546 -11.66 -6.08 1.75
CA ILE A 546 -10.29 -6.29 1.23
C ILE A 546 -10.32 -6.48 -0.28
N GLU A 547 -11.27 -7.22 -0.85
CA GLU A 547 -11.34 -7.48 -2.29
C GLU A 547 -11.74 -6.24 -3.10
N ALA A 548 -12.73 -5.49 -2.64
CA ALA A 548 -13.32 -4.36 -3.37
C ALA A 548 -12.45 -3.10 -3.37
N ALA A 549 -11.67 -2.85 -2.32
CA ALA A 549 -10.89 -1.63 -2.17
C ALA A 549 -9.52 -1.70 -2.86
N ASP A 550 -8.98 -0.55 -3.25
CA ASP A 550 -7.62 -0.37 -3.79
C ASP A 550 -6.58 -0.13 -2.68
N VAL A 551 -7.05 0.45 -1.58
CA VAL A 551 -6.29 0.71 -0.35
C VAL A 551 -7.10 0.19 0.83
N VAL A 552 -6.47 -0.57 1.71
CA VAL A 552 -7.10 -1.15 2.89
C VAL A 552 -6.40 -0.62 4.13
N LEU A 553 -7.17 0.00 5.01
CA LEU A 553 -6.70 0.44 6.32
C LEU A 553 -7.07 -0.65 7.33
N MET A 554 -6.06 -1.26 7.93
CA MET A 554 -6.26 -2.38 8.86
C MET A 554 -6.82 -1.92 10.21
N ASP A 555 -6.49 -0.71 10.59
CA ASP A 555 -6.98 0.00 11.76
C ASP A 555 -8.23 0.83 11.42
N ASP A 556 -9.09 1.01 12.39
CA ASP A 556 -10.36 1.74 12.27
C ASP A 556 -10.25 3.24 12.62
N ASP A 557 -9.02 3.78 12.71
CA ASP A 557 -8.77 5.20 12.99
C ASP A 557 -8.75 6.03 11.70
N PRO A 558 -9.61 7.06 11.55
CA PRO A 558 -9.59 7.97 10.40
C PRO A 558 -8.26 8.70 10.15
N LYS A 559 -7.36 8.81 11.14
CA LYS A 559 -6.01 9.35 10.96
C LYS A 559 -5.16 8.55 9.99
N GLN A 560 -5.42 7.25 9.82
CA GLN A 560 -4.71 6.40 8.87
C GLN A 560 -4.87 6.88 7.43
N ILE A 561 -5.98 7.52 7.08
CA ILE A 561 -6.20 8.11 5.75
C ILE A 561 -5.18 9.24 5.49
N VAL A 562 -4.98 10.10 6.50
CA VAL A 562 -3.98 11.19 6.42
C VAL A 562 -2.59 10.63 6.24
N LYS A 563 -2.25 9.58 7.00
CA LYS A 563 -0.97 8.89 6.95
C LYS A 563 -0.73 8.26 5.58
N ALA A 564 -1.74 7.59 5.02
CA ALA A 564 -1.70 6.99 3.68
C ALA A 564 -1.37 8.04 2.60
N ILE A 565 -2.04 9.18 2.62
CA ILE A 565 -1.79 10.29 1.68
C ILE A 565 -0.37 10.86 1.86
N ARG A 566 0.11 11.04 3.09
CA ARG A 566 1.46 11.55 3.35
C ARG A 566 2.55 10.60 2.88
N ILE A 567 2.41 9.30 3.16
CA ILE A 567 3.33 8.25 2.67
C ILE A 567 3.38 8.26 1.15
N SER A 568 2.22 8.30 0.49
CA SER A 568 2.12 8.33 -0.97
C SER A 568 2.82 9.55 -1.57
N ARG A 569 2.59 10.75 -1.02
CA ARG A 569 3.26 11.99 -1.47
C ARG A 569 4.75 11.98 -1.26
N LYS A 570 5.22 11.44 -0.13
CA LYS A 570 6.65 11.26 0.14
C LYS A 570 7.29 10.31 -0.88
N CYS A 571 6.65 9.20 -1.17
CA CYS A 571 7.13 8.24 -2.17
C CYS A 571 7.23 8.89 -3.55
N ILE A 572 6.18 9.56 -4.02
CA ILE A 572 6.18 10.27 -5.31
C ILE A 572 7.20 11.41 -5.33
N GLY A 573 7.41 12.10 -4.22
CA GLY A 573 8.48 13.09 -4.07
C GLY A 573 9.87 12.48 -4.33
N ILE A 574 10.15 11.31 -3.75
CA ILE A 574 11.40 10.58 -3.96
C ILE A 574 11.53 10.11 -5.41
N VAL A 575 10.47 9.61 -6.01
CA VAL A 575 10.44 9.22 -7.44
C VAL A 575 10.80 10.41 -8.33
N LYS A 576 10.17 11.57 -8.12
CA LYS A 576 10.46 12.81 -8.87
C LYS A 576 11.92 13.27 -8.67
N GLN A 577 12.43 13.22 -7.44
CA GLN A 577 13.84 13.53 -7.15
C GLN A 577 14.79 12.61 -7.96
N ASN A 578 14.55 11.31 -7.96
CA ASN A 578 15.37 10.35 -8.70
C ASN A 578 15.31 10.60 -10.21
N ILE A 579 14.12 10.90 -10.76
CA ILE A 579 13.96 11.23 -12.18
C ILE A 579 14.79 12.47 -12.54
N VAL A 580 14.56 13.57 -11.84
CA VAL A 580 15.21 14.85 -12.16
C VAL A 580 16.72 14.76 -11.99
N PHE A 581 17.19 14.20 -10.87
CA PHE A 581 18.62 14.04 -10.59
C PHE A 581 19.30 13.17 -11.66
N SER A 582 18.73 12.00 -11.95
CA SER A 582 19.28 11.08 -12.95
C SER A 582 19.34 11.71 -14.33
N LEU A 583 18.30 12.43 -14.77
CA LEU A 583 18.27 13.09 -16.07
C LEU A 583 19.27 14.22 -16.18
N ILE A 584 19.40 15.08 -15.16
CA ILE A 584 20.35 16.19 -15.14
C ILE A 584 21.79 15.67 -15.28
N VAL A 585 22.17 14.71 -14.43
CA VAL A 585 23.55 14.17 -14.49
C VAL A 585 23.77 13.44 -15.82
N LYS A 586 22.78 12.69 -16.30
CA LYS A 586 22.86 11.96 -17.57
C LYS A 586 23.11 12.85 -18.77
N PHE A 587 22.26 13.87 -18.96
CA PHE A 587 22.45 14.80 -20.08
C PHE A 587 23.71 15.64 -19.94
N GLY A 588 24.10 15.99 -18.70
CA GLY A 588 25.38 16.64 -18.43
C GLY A 588 26.58 15.78 -18.86
N CYS A 589 26.59 14.50 -18.47
CA CYS A 589 27.64 13.55 -18.90
C CYS A 589 27.68 13.36 -20.43
N LEU A 590 26.52 13.20 -21.07
CA LEU A 590 26.45 13.08 -22.53
C LEU A 590 27.02 14.31 -23.24
N ALA A 591 26.74 15.51 -22.76
CA ALA A 591 27.27 16.76 -23.28
C ALA A 591 28.80 16.84 -23.10
N LEU A 592 29.34 16.48 -21.94
CA LEU A 592 30.78 16.47 -21.67
C LEU A 592 31.52 15.44 -22.52
N VAL A 593 30.93 14.26 -22.74
CA VAL A 593 31.49 13.22 -23.64
C VAL A 593 31.48 13.72 -25.08
N ALA A 594 30.40 14.29 -25.57
CA ALA A 594 30.33 14.83 -26.95
C ALA A 594 31.33 15.97 -27.15
N ALA A 595 31.54 16.82 -26.13
CA ALA A 595 32.60 17.86 -26.18
C ALA A 595 34.04 17.30 -26.09
N GLY A 596 34.21 16.03 -25.69
CA GLY A 596 35.51 15.39 -25.51
C GLY A 596 36.24 15.80 -24.23
N ILE A 597 35.48 16.28 -23.23
CA ILE A 597 35.97 16.67 -21.90
C ILE A 597 36.01 15.48 -20.96
N ALA A 598 34.98 14.63 -21.03
CA ALA A 598 34.89 13.42 -20.22
C ALA A 598 35.32 12.19 -21.01
N ASP A 599 36.16 11.38 -20.38
CA ASP A 599 36.58 10.07 -20.89
C ASP A 599 35.56 8.96 -20.49
N MET A 600 35.80 7.77 -20.98
CA MET A 600 34.93 6.61 -20.73
C MET A 600 34.90 6.21 -19.26
N TRP A 601 36.01 6.39 -18.53
CA TRP A 601 36.09 6.07 -17.08
C TRP A 601 35.25 7.00 -16.23
N ALA A 602 35.40 8.30 -16.44
CA ALA A 602 34.63 9.31 -15.74
C ALA A 602 33.11 9.13 -15.99
N ALA A 603 32.78 8.80 -17.24
CA ALA A 603 31.40 8.59 -17.66
C ALA A 603 30.74 7.39 -16.97
N ILE A 604 31.42 6.24 -16.89
CA ILE A 604 30.93 5.05 -16.21
C ILE A 604 30.82 5.29 -14.69
N PHE A 605 31.84 5.92 -14.13
CA PHE A 605 31.85 6.21 -12.68
C PHE A 605 30.68 7.11 -12.28
N ALA A 606 30.37 8.12 -13.11
CA ALA A 606 29.19 8.96 -12.93
C ALA A 606 27.89 8.17 -13.02
N ASP A 607 27.73 7.29 -14.02
CA ASP A 607 26.50 6.51 -14.22
C ASP A 607 26.24 5.53 -13.06
N VAL A 608 27.26 4.79 -12.62
CA VAL A 608 27.17 3.87 -11.47
C VAL A 608 26.93 4.64 -10.17
N GLY A 609 27.60 5.79 -10.00
CA GLY A 609 27.40 6.65 -8.83
C GLY A 609 25.97 7.18 -8.71
N VAL A 610 25.43 7.68 -9.81
CA VAL A 610 24.02 8.15 -9.87
C VAL A 610 23.05 7.00 -9.54
N MET A 611 23.28 5.82 -10.08
CA MET A 611 22.45 4.65 -9.81
C MET A 611 22.47 4.29 -8.32
N ILE A 612 23.64 4.25 -7.68
CA ILE A 612 23.76 3.95 -6.24
C ILE A 612 23.03 5.01 -5.41
N LEU A 613 23.23 6.30 -5.71
CA LEU A 613 22.56 7.39 -5.00
C LEU A 613 21.04 7.33 -5.17
N ALA A 614 20.55 7.04 -6.36
CA ALA A 614 19.12 6.91 -6.63
C ALA A 614 18.50 5.71 -5.89
N VAL A 615 19.21 4.58 -5.79
CA VAL A 615 18.79 3.41 -5.00
C VAL A 615 18.76 3.74 -3.50
N LEU A 616 19.78 4.41 -2.97
CA LEU A 616 19.81 4.84 -1.56
C LEU A 616 18.68 5.82 -1.25
N ASN A 617 18.38 6.74 -2.17
CA ASN A 617 17.25 7.66 -2.02
C ASN A 617 15.91 6.90 -2.05
N ALA A 618 15.76 5.90 -2.91
CA ALA A 618 14.55 5.06 -3.00
C ALA A 618 14.24 4.34 -1.67
N ILE A 619 15.27 3.84 -0.97
CA ILE A 619 15.11 3.15 0.32
C ILE A 619 14.54 4.08 1.41
N ARG A 620 14.66 5.40 1.28
CA ARG A 620 14.07 6.37 2.23
C ARG A 620 12.54 6.33 2.23
N ALA A 621 11.93 5.78 1.18
CA ALA A 621 10.47 5.59 1.12
C ALA A 621 9.95 4.52 2.11
N LEU A 622 10.81 3.60 2.57
CA LEU A 622 10.48 2.59 3.59
C LEU A 622 10.14 3.17 4.96
N ARG A 623 10.72 4.31 5.30
CA ARG A 623 10.59 4.87 6.66
C ARG A 623 9.63 6.05 6.63
N TYR A 624 8.49 5.89 7.28
CA TYR A 624 7.65 7.02 7.64
C TYR A 624 8.15 7.58 8.97
N LYS A 625 8.44 8.89 9.03
CA LYS A 625 8.59 9.66 10.25
C LYS A 625 7.56 10.76 10.19
N GLU A 626 6.72 10.85 11.20
CA GLU A 626 5.77 11.94 11.37
C GLU A 626 6.45 13.30 11.36
#